data_40d335dc1a553b45de9e724d06881a7c
#
_entry.id   40d335dc1a553b45de9e724d06881a7c
#
_cell.length_a   1.000
_cell.length_b   1.000
_cell.length_c   1.000
_cell.angle_alpha   90.00
_cell.angle_beta   90.00
_cell.angle_gamma   90.00
#
_symmetry.space_group_name_H-M   'P 1'
#
loop_
_entity.id
_entity.type
_entity.pdbx_description
1 polymer ?
#
loop_
_entity_poly.entity_id
_entity_poly.type
_entity_poly.pdbx_seq_one_letter_code
_entity_poly.pdbx_strand_id
1 'polypeptide(L)'
;MAIVTAQHIRWRKPISVTFGFTGIDVAEAATLVRSRLASQFPDLDKPSQCVYVVRLRGDVAIAYGGDFSPVIYIGEGNAATRLYNHASWIAELLIAVPNAEIEVRVADCVRANDGKLCQYVEADLIAAFIDKYKCLPWFNRQREKRHVGKREYADPVYVEFNQRIGKVQGSRYLWAIRPTSNNDQYDQYAIGWYE
;
A
#
# COMPACT_ATOMS: atom_id res chain seq x y z
N MET A 1 17.96 22.63 -4.55
CA MET A 1 17.42 21.27 -4.29
C MET A 1 16.84 20.76 -5.59
N ALA A 2 17.14 19.54 -6.03
CA ALA A 2 16.69 19.10 -7.33
C ALA A 2 15.27 18.49 -7.20
N ILE A 3 14.34 19.00 -8.00
CA ILE A 3 12.93 18.60 -8.01
C ILE A 3 12.77 17.15 -8.49
N VAL A 4 11.97 16.37 -7.81
CA VAL A 4 11.55 15.03 -8.23
C VAL A 4 10.37 15.15 -9.18
N THR A 5 10.49 14.59 -10.37
CA THR A 5 9.46 14.65 -11.42
C THR A 5 8.88 13.27 -11.70
N ALA A 6 7.82 13.19 -12.48
CA ALA A 6 7.20 11.95 -12.93
C ALA A 6 8.15 11.03 -13.73
N GLN A 7 9.25 11.57 -14.27
CA GLN A 7 10.28 10.75 -14.93
C GLN A 7 11.09 9.92 -13.92
N HIS A 8 11.17 10.37 -12.68
CA HIS A 8 11.90 9.70 -11.61
C HIS A 8 11.05 8.64 -10.88
N ILE A 9 9.73 8.74 -10.96
CA ILE A 9 8.77 7.84 -10.30
C ILE A 9 7.78 7.36 -11.36
N ARG A 10 7.99 6.14 -11.86
CA ARG A 10 7.19 5.57 -12.95
C ARG A 10 6.26 4.49 -12.41
N TRP A 11 4.99 4.83 -12.26
CA TRP A 11 3.98 3.87 -11.85
C TRP A 11 3.67 2.87 -12.97
N ARG A 12 3.76 1.59 -12.63
CA ARG A 12 3.37 0.48 -13.52
C ARG A 12 1.85 0.29 -13.52
N LYS A 13 1.35 -0.52 -14.45
CA LYS A 13 -0.06 -0.95 -14.41
C LYS A 13 -0.32 -1.65 -13.09
N PRO A 14 -1.48 -1.38 -12.44
CA PRO A 14 -1.87 -2.07 -11.22
C PRO A 14 -1.98 -3.57 -11.46
N ILE A 15 -1.66 -4.35 -10.44
CA ILE A 15 -1.80 -5.80 -10.44
C ILE A 15 -2.90 -6.14 -9.45
N SER A 16 -3.86 -6.91 -9.90
CA SER A 16 -4.94 -7.41 -9.06
C SER A 16 -4.72 -8.88 -8.72
N VAL A 17 -4.85 -9.20 -7.45
CA VAL A 17 -4.86 -10.56 -6.95
C VAL A 17 -6.25 -10.83 -6.39
N THR A 18 -7.00 -11.67 -7.07
CA THR A 18 -8.31 -12.13 -6.65
C THR A 18 -8.31 -13.63 -6.49
N PHE A 19 -9.02 -14.09 -5.49
CA PHE A 19 -9.26 -15.51 -5.30
C PHE A 19 -10.68 -15.75 -4.78
N GLY A 20 -11.36 -16.69 -5.37
CA GLY A 20 -12.55 -17.30 -4.77
C GLY A 20 -12.10 -18.40 -3.81
N PHE A 21 -11.71 -18.02 -2.59
CA PHE A 21 -11.31 -19.01 -1.60
C PHE A 21 -12.54 -19.54 -0.87
N THR A 22 -12.91 -20.74 -1.17
CA THR A 22 -13.83 -21.53 -0.34
C THR A 22 -13.11 -22.82 0.04
N GLY A 23 -12.84 -22.98 1.34
CA GLY A 23 -12.39 -24.25 1.91
C GLY A 23 -10.91 -24.57 1.79
N ILE A 24 -10.04 -23.61 1.45
CA ILE A 24 -8.58 -23.78 1.49
C ILE A 24 -7.97 -23.18 2.76
N ASP A 25 -6.86 -23.76 3.22
CA ASP A 25 -6.14 -23.21 4.35
C ASP A 25 -5.24 -22.01 3.96
N VAL A 26 -4.73 -21.30 4.98
CA VAL A 26 -3.88 -20.12 4.79
C VAL A 26 -2.58 -20.44 4.04
N ALA A 27 -1.99 -21.61 4.27
CA ALA A 27 -0.71 -21.97 3.66
C ALA A 27 -0.89 -22.25 2.16
N GLU A 28 -1.96 -22.94 1.78
CA GLU A 28 -2.34 -23.17 0.40
C GLU A 28 -2.69 -21.85 -0.29
N ALA A 29 -3.49 -21.01 0.35
CA ALA A 29 -3.83 -19.68 -0.14
C ALA A 29 -2.59 -18.81 -0.35
N ALA A 30 -1.65 -18.80 0.60
CA ALA A 30 -0.40 -18.06 0.47
C ALA A 30 0.45 -18.56 -0.72
N THR A 31 0.44 -19.85 -1.00
CA THR A 31 1.12 -20.43 -2.15
C THR A 31 0.51 -19.95 -3.46
N LEU A 32 -0.83 -19.90 -3.54
CA LEU A 32 -1.54 -19.34 -4.68
C LEU A 32 -1.28 -17.85 -4.86
N VAL A 33 -1.24 -17.07 -3.77
CA VAL A 33 -0.87 -15.64 -3.81
C VAL A 33 0.52 -15.46 -4.40
N ARG A 34 1.51 -16.24 -3.93
CA ARG A 34 2.89 -16.19 -4.46
C ARG A 34 2.94 -16.51 -5.95
N SER A 35 2.27 -17.58 -6.37
CA SER A 35 2.20 -17.98 -7.78
C SER A 35 1.60 -16.89 -8.66
N ARG A 36 0.52 -16.26 -8.21
CA ARG A 36 -0.12 -15.14 -8.94
C ARG A 36 0.77 -13.91 -9.02
N LEU A 37 1.39 -13.53 -7.92
CA LEU A 37 2.33 -12.41 -7.92
C LEU A 37 3.49 -12.69 -8.87
N ALA A 38 4.10 -13.87 -8.83
CA ALA A 38 5.18 -14.25 -9.72
C ALA A 38 4.77 -14.20 -11.21
N SER A 39 3.58 -14.69 -11.55
CA SER A 39 3.09 -14.70 -12.93
C SER A 39 2.81 -13.31 -13.50
N GLN A 40 2.43 -12.36 -12.65
CA GLN A 40 2.08 -10.99 -13.06
C GLN A 40 3.28 -10.02 -13.00
N PHE A 41 4.38 -10.47 -12.42
CA PHE A 41 5.60 -9.69 -12.28
C PHE A 41 6.82 -10.42 -12.88
N PRO A 42 6.82 -10.76 -14.17
CA PRO A 42 7.94 -11.51 -14.77
C PRO A 42 9.27 -10.76 -14.69
N ASP A 43 9.26 -9.44 -14.55
CA ASP A 43 10.46 -8.59 -14.45
C ASP A 43 10.88 -8.26 -13.01
N LEU A 44 10.19 -8.79 -12.00
CA LEU A 44 10.50 -8.47 -10.60
C LEU A 44 11.72 -9.20 -10.05
N ASP A 45 12.24 -10.20 -10.76
CA ASP A 45 13.51 -10.86 -10.44
C ASP A 45 14.72 -9.93 -10.61
N LYS A 46 14.55 -8.84 -11.34
CA LYS A 46 15.59 -7.80 -11.43
C LYS A 46 15.55 -6.98 -10.15
N PRO A 47 16.69 -6.79 -9.46
CA PRO A 47 16.77 -5.94 -8.28
C PRO A 47 16.45 -4.50 -8.71
N SER A 48 15.18 -4.15 -8.65
CA SER A 48 14.72 -2.79 -8.93
C SER A 48 14.40 -2.11 -7.61
N GLN A 49 14.94 -0.93 -7.43
CA GLN A 49 14.50 -0.06 -6.36
C GLN A 49 13.12 0.47 -6.75
N CYS A 50 12.10 0.04 -6.04
CA CYS A 50 10.73 0.47 -6.27
C CYS A 50 10.04 0.83 -4.95
N VAL A 51 8.98 1.60 -5.06
CA VAL A 51 7.98 1.79 -4.00
C VAL A 51 6.71 1.08 -4.43
N TYR A 52 5.97 0.52 -3.47
CA TYR A 52 4.72 -0.14 -3.78
C TYR A 52 3.66 0.14 -2.72
N VAL A 53 2.40 0.14 -3.17
CA VAL A 53 1.22 0.36 -2.35
C VAL A 53 0.31 -0.84 -2.51
N VAL A 54 -0.03 -1.49 -1.39
CA VAL A 54 -0.99 -2.59 -1.36
C VAL A 54 -2.34 -2.05 -0.89
N ARG A 55 -3.41 -2.37 -1.62
CA ARG A 55 -4.74 -1.83 -1.42
C ARG A 55 -5.79 -2.94 -1.49
N LEU A 56 -6.86 -2.77 -0.73
CA LEU A 56 -8.11 -3.48 -0.97
C LEU A 56 -8.80 -2.92 -2.22
N ARG A 57 -9.49 -3.79 -2.93
CA ARG A 57 -10.37 -3.44 -4.04
C ARG A 57 -11.78 -4.00 -3.77
N GLY A 58 -12.78 -3.42 -4.42
CA GLY A 58 -14.17 -3.78 -4.20
C GLY A 58 -14.84 -2.89 -3.15
N ASP A 59 -15.78 -3.46 -2.44
CA ASP A 59 -16.69 -2.71 -1.54
C ASP A 59 -16.15 -2.55 -0.12
N VAL A 60 -14.91 -2.94 0.12
CA VAL A 60 -14.30 -2.98 1.47
C VAL A 60 -13.19 -1.94 1.59
N ALA A 61 -13.17 -1.25 2.71
CA ALA A 61 -12.08 -0.35 3.10
C ALA A 61 -11.69 -0.54 4.57
N ILE A 62 -10.60 0.08 4.96
CA ILE A 62 -10.20 0.22 6.36
C ILE A 62 -10.72 1.55 6.88
N ALA A 63 -11.31 1.53 8.05
CA ALA A 63 -11.70 2.72 8.81
C ALA A 63 -10.47 3.27 9.53
N TYR A 64 -9.89 4.34 9.00
CA TYR A 64 -8.80 5.08 9.63
C TYR A 64 -9.33 6.29 10.40
N GLY A 65 -8.50 6.90 11.25
CA GLY A 65 -8.93 7.97 12.16
C GLY A 65 -9.52 9.24 11.52
N GLY A 66 -9.41 9.43 10.22
CA GLY A 66 -9.95 10.60 9.53
C GLY A 66 -10.94 10.26 8.41
N ASP A 67 -10.91 9.05 7.88
CA ASP A 67 -11.74 8.64 6.74
C ASP A 67 -11.48 7.16 6.39
N PHE A 68 -12.23 6.64 5.41
CA PHE A 68 -12.00 5.31 4.85
C PHE A 68 -10.89 5.33 3.81
N SER A 69 -10.00 4.35 3.84
CA SER A 69 -9.01 4.13 2.79
C SER A 69 -8.90 2.65 2.42
N PRO A 70 -8.70 2.33 1.15
CA PRO A 70 -8.40 0.97 0.72
C PRO A 70 -6.94 0.59 0.96
N VAL A 71 -6.04 1.54 1.25
CA VAL A 71 -4.61 1.28 1.43
C VAL A 71 -4.38 0.53 2.72
N ILE A 72 -3.64 -0.58 2.64
CA ILE A 72 -3.32 -1.43 3.78
C ILE A 72 -1.82 -1.48 4.09
N TYR A 73 -0.98 -1.22 3.09
CA TYR A 73 0.47 -1.21 3.25
C TYR A 73 1.16 -0.32 2.22
N ILE A 74 2.21 0.35 2.63
CA ILE A 74 3.15 1.08 1.76
C ILE A 74 4.56 0.57 2.08
N GLY A 75 5.35 0.25 1.05
CA GLY A 75 6.71 -0.27 1.24
C GLY A 75 7.65 0.07 0.10
N GLU A 76 8.95 -0.15 0.32
CA GLU A 76 10.01 0.05 -0.66
C GLU A 76 10.90 -1.19 -0.82
N GLY A 77 11.73 -1.19 -1.85
CA GLY A 77 12.74 -2.21 -2.14
C GLY A 77 12.36 -3.12 -3.30
N ASN A 78 12.83 -4.36 -3.27
CA ASN A 78 12.45 -5.34 -4.28
C ASN A 78 11.00 -5.81 -4.03
N ALA A 79 10.06 -5.32 -4.86
CA ALA A 79 8.65 -5.62 -4.68
C ALA A 79 8.35 -7.12 -4.76
N ALA A 80 9.01 -7.90 -5.62
CA ALA A 80 8.80 -9.34 -5.73
C ALA A 80 9.11 -10.05 -4.42
N THR A 81 10.31 -9.83 -3.89
CA THR A 81 10.75 -10.46 -2.64
C THR A 81 9.88 -10.04 -1.47
N ARG A 82 9.56 -8.74 -1.40
CA ARG A 82 8.73 -8.20 -0.31
C ARG A 82 7.31 -8.73 -0.36
N LEU A 83 6.67 -8.72 -1.52
CA LEU A 83 5.31 -9.24 -1.69
C LEU A 83 5.25 -10.76 -1.51
N TYR A 84 6.30 -11.49 -1.92
CA TYR A 84 6.41 -12.91 -1.61
C TYR A 84 6.38 -13.17 -0.09
N ASN A 85 7.12 -12.37 0.69
CA ASN A 85 7.13 -12.45 2.14
C ASN A 85 5.79 -11.98 2.77
N HIS A 86 5.04 -11.13 2.08
CA HIS A 86 3.72 -10.66 2.51
C HIS A 86 2.58 -11.61 2.14
N ALA A 87 2.82 -12.64 1.35
CA ALA A 87 1.78 -13.52 0.83
C ALA A 87 0.91 -14.17 1.91
N SER A 88 1.47 -14.46 3.09
CA SER A 88 0.71 -15.09 4.18
C SER A 88 -0.39 -14.17 4.70
N TRP A 89 -0.06 -12.94 5.10
CA TRP A 89 -1.09 -12.03 5.61
C TRP A 89 -2.04 -11.54 4.49
N ILE A 90 -1.58 -11.49 3.23
CA ILE A 90 -2.46 -11.23 2.08
C ILE A 90 -3.49 -12.36 1.96
N ALA A 91 -3.05 -13.61 2.08
CA ALA A 91 -3.94 -14.77 2.04
C ALA A 91 -4.94 -14.77 3.20
N GLU A 92 -4.48 -14.52 4.43
CA GLU A 92 -5.35 -14.40 5.60
C GLU A 92 -6.43 -13.34 5.40
N LEU A 93 -6.06 -12.17 4.88
CA LEU A 93 -7.00 -11.09 4.61
C LEU A 93 -8.03 -11.47 3.53
N LEU A 94 -7.60 -12.11 2.45
CA LEU A 94 -8.49 -12.55 1.37
C LEU A 94 -9.43 -13.67 1.80
N ILE A 95 -9.02 -14.53 2.74
CA ILE A 95 -9.89 -15.56 3.33
C ILE A 95 -10.90 -14.91 4.30
N ALA A 96 -10.45 -13.96 5.12
CA ALA A 96 -11.27 -13.32 6.14
C ALA A 96 -12.32 -12.35 5.57
N VAL A 97 -12.05 -11.77 4.40
CA VAL A 97 -12.91 -10.76 3.79
C VAL A 97 -13.48 -11.29 2.47
N PRO A 98 -14.72 -11.77 2.45
CA PRO A 98 -15.36 -12.30 1.23
C PRO A 98 -15.35 -11.26 0.10
N ASN A 99 -15.08 -11.72 -1.12
CA ASN A 99 -15.02 -10.88 -2.33
C ASN A 99 -13.99 -9.73 -2.30
N ALA A 100 -13.06 -9.75 -1.34
CA ALA A 100 -11.95 -8.81 -1.38
C ALA A 100 -10.99 -9.13 -2.52
N GLU A 101 -10.51 -8.10 -3.16
CA GLU A 101 -9.36 -8.15 -4.07
C GLU A 101 -8.21 -7.38 -3.46
N ILE A 102 -6.99 -7.83 -3.70
CA ILE A 102 -5.80 -7.05 -3.43
C ILE A 102 -5.30 -6.42 -4.72
N GLU A 103 -5.14 -5.11 -4.72
CA GLU A 103 -4.45 -4.38 -5.78
C GLU A 103 -3.06 -3.97 -5.30
N VAL A 104 -2.04 -4.30 -6.08
CA VAL A 104 -0.67 -3.84 -5.85
C VAL A 104 -0.29 -2.82 -6.92
N ARG A 105 0.13 -1.65 -6.49
CA ARG A 105 0.65 -0.58 -7.34
C ARG A 105 2.13 -0.44 -7.10
N VAL A 106 2.93 -0.54 -8.15
CA VAL A 106 4.39 -0.46 -8.07
C VAL A 106 4.88 0.71 -8.89
N ALA A 107 5.81 1.48 -8.34
CA ALA A 107 6.53 2.51 -9.05
C ALA A 107 8.03 2.24 -9.03
N ASP A 108 8.65 2.28 -10.21
CA ASP A 108 10.09 2.30 -10.32
C ASP A 108 10.61 3.69 -9.94
N CYS A 109 11.59 3.73 -9.05
CA CYS A 109 12.25 4.96 -8.65
C CYS A 109 13.62 5.02 -9.32
N VAL A 110 13.74 5.82 -10.36
CA VAL A 110 14.97 5.91 -11.17
C VAL A 110 15.47 7.35 -11.18
N ARG A 111 16.59 7.58 -10.51
CA ARG A 111 17.29 8.84 -10.56
C ARG A 111 18.79 8.60 -10.52
N ALA A 112 19.51 9.21 -11.45
CA ALA A 112 20.96 9.14 -11.46
C ALA A 112 21.54 9.66 -10.14
N ASN A 113 22.44 8.90 -9.54
CA ASN A 113 23.14 9.23 -8.29
C ASN A 113 22.25 9.36 -7.04
N ASP A 114 21.03 8.82 -7.05
CA ASP A 114 20.14 8.81 -5.88
C ASP A 114 19.63 7.40 -5.56
N GLY A 115 20.51 6.53 -5.06
CA GLY A 115 20.18 5.16 -4.68
C GLY A 115 19.18 5.03 -3.53
N LYS A 116 18.77 6.16 -2.90
CA LYS A 116 17.81 6.18 -1.80
C LYS A 116 16.46 6.77 -2.18
N LEU A 117 16.23 7.08 -3.44
CA LEU A 117 14.98 7.73 -3.89
C LEU A 117 13.74 6.96 -3.42
N CYS A 118 13.73 5.63 -3.53
CA CYS A 118 12.59 4.80 -3.10
C CYS A 118 12.29 4.94 -1.61
N GLN A 119 13.31 4.94 -0.77
CA GLN A 119 13.15 5.11 0.68
C GLN A 119 12.52 6.47 1.02
N TYR A 120 12.91 7.50 0.29
CA TYR A 120 12.33 8.83 0.50
C TYR A 120 10.89 8.90 0.00
N VAL A 121 10.59 8.31 -1.15
CA VAL A 121 9.24 8.26 -1.71
C VAL A 121 8.31 7.46 -0.82
N GLU A 122 8.76 6.32 -0.27
CA GLU A 122 8.02 5.56 0.74
C GLU A 122 7.70 6.41 1.97
N ALA A 123 8.73 7.03 2.56
CA ALA A 123 8.55 7.85 3.76
C ALA A 123 7.59 9.04 3.53
N ASP A 124 7.66 9.67 2.36
CA ASP A 124 6.78 10.78 2.00
C ASP A 124 5.34 10.32 1.70
N LEU A 125 5.15 9.13 1.08
CA LEU A 125 3.82 8.52 0.90
C LEU A 125 3.19 8.14 2.25
N ILE A 126 3.96 7.54 3.16
CA ILE A 126 3.49 7.22 4.52
C ILE A 126 3.15 8.50 5.27
N ALA A 127 3.97 9.54 5.15
CA ALA A 127 3.69 10.82 5.78
C ALA A 127 2.41 11.46 5.23
N ALA A 128 2.24 11.50 3.92
CA ALA A 128 1.01 12.01 3.28
C ALA A 128 -0.22 11.19 3.69
N PHE A 129 -0.06 9.87 3.87
CA PHE A 129 -1.12 9.00 4.37
C PHE A 129 -1.50 9.39 5.82
N ILE A 130 -0.51 9.54 6.71
CA ILE A 130 -0.75 9.95 8.10
C ILE A 130 -1.38 11.33 8.18
N ASP A 131 -0.92 12.29 7.37
CA ASP A 131 -1.49 13.64 7.35
C ASP A 131 -2.99 13.60 6.98
N LYS A 132 -3.39 12.68 6.08
CA LYS A 132 -4.76 12.54 5.63
C LYS A 132 -5.62 11.68 6.56
N TYR A 133 -5.11 10.53 7.00
CA TYR A 133 -5.87 9.51 7.70
C TYR A 133 -5.57 9.42 9.20
N LYS A 134 -4.66 10.26 9.71
CA LYS A 134 -4.25 10.43 11.12
C LYS A 134 -3.54 9.25 11.75
N CYS A 135 -3.35 8.14 11.03
CA CYS A 135 -2.67 6.94 11.51
C CYS A 135 -1.86 6.28 10.38
N LEU A 136 -1.07 5.27 10.72
CA LEU A 136 -0.33 4.45 9.76
C LEU A 136 -1.28 3.57 8.93
N PRO A 137 -0.88 3.18 7.69
CA PRO A 137 -1.53 2.07 7.02
C PRO A 137 -1.49 0.80 7.89
N TRP A 138 -2.53 0.00 7.86
CA TRP A 138 -2.79 -1.09 8.82
C TRP A 138 -1.60 -2.04 9.05
N PHE A 139 -0.89 -2.44 8.00
CA PHE A 139 0.25 -3.35 8.12
C PHE A 139 1.62 -2.65 8.22
N ASN A 140 1.67 -1.31 8.23
CA ASN A 140 2.90 -0.58 8.54
C ASN A 140 3.06 -0.49 10.06
N ARG A 141 4.15 -1.07 10.58
CA ARG A 141 4.38 -1.16 12.04
C ARG A 141 5.04 0.07 12.65
N GLN A 142 5.68 0.89 11.83
CA GLN A 142 6.43 2.06 12.29
C GLN A 142 6.39 3.17 11.25
N ARG A 143 6.57 4.40 11.74
CA ARG A 143 6.82 5.54 10.87
C ARG A 143 8.24 5.42 10.33
N GLU A 144 8.40 5.46 9.02
CA GLU A 144 9.71 5.62 8.45
C GLU A 144 10.31 6.96 8.88
N LYS A 145 11.61 6.97 9.21
CA LYS A 145 12.29 8.22 9.55
C LYS A 145 12.23 9.13 8.32
N ARG A 146 11.52 10.24 8.44
CA ARG A 146 11.63 11.31 7.45
C ARG A 146 13.10 11.71 7.39
N HIS A 147 13.74 11.44 6.28
CA HIS A 147 15.09 11.88 6.07
C HIS A 147 15.12 13.42 6.03
N VAL A 148 16.04 14.01 6.82
CA VAL A 148 16.23 15.46 6.88
C VAL A 148 16.61 15.98 5.50
N GLY A 149 15.72 16.74 4.88
CA GLY A 149 15.89 17.31 3.56
C GLY A 149 14.56 17.21 2.81
N LYS A 150 13.74 18.25 2.90
CA LYS A 150 12.49 18.33 2.13
C LYS A 150 12.82 18.11 0.67
N ARG A 151 12.27 17.07 0.08
CA ARG A 151 12.26 16.91 -1.36
C ARG A 151 11.12 17.73 -1.92
N GLU A 152 11.40 18.43 -2.96
CA GLU A 152 10.37 19.08 -3.75
C GLU A 152 9.94 18.10 -4.84
N TYR A 153 8.65 17.86 -4.90
CA TYR A 153 8.04 17.08 -5.97
C TYR A 153 7.32 18.04 -6.92
N ALA A 154 7.41 17.78 -8.20
CA ALA A 154 6.59 18.49 -9.18
C ALA A 154 5.09 18.22 -8.92
N ASP A 155 4.23 19.18 -9.20
CA ASP A 155 2.79 19.08 -8.96
C ASP A 155 2.14 17.78 -9.47
N PRO A 156 2.46 17.26 -10.67
CA PRO A 156 1.90 15.99 -11.13
C PRO A 156 2.24 14.80 -10.21
N VAL A 157 3.39 14.82 -9.55
CA VAL A 157 3.80 13.76 -8.61
C VAL A 157 2.97 13.81 -7.33
N TYR A 158 2.69 15.00 -6.80
CA TYR A 158 1.80 15.17 -5.66
C TYR A 158 0.37 14.70 -5.97
N VAL A 159 -0.14 15.03 -7.14
CA VAL A 159 -1.46 14.54 -7.58
C VAL A 159 -1.47 13.02 -7.63
N GLU A 160 -0.43 12.40 -8.19
CA GLU A 160 -0.31 10.95 -8.21
C GLU A 160 -0.23 10.34 -6.81
N PHE A 161 0.56 10.90 -5.89
CA PHE A 161 0.63 10.42 -4.52
C PHE A 161 -0.76 10.37 -3.87
N ASN A 162 -1.51 11.48 -3.96
CA ASN A 162 -2.87 11.56 -3.45
C ASN A 162 -3.81 10.51 -4.07
N GLN A 163 -3.67 10.24 -5.36
CA GLN A 163 -4.44 9.18 -6.03
C GLN A 163 -4.03 7.78 -5.58
N ARG A 164 -2.73 7.55 -5.29
CA ARG A 164 -2.22 6.23 -4.86
C ARG A 164 -2.63 5.89 -3.44
N ILE A 165 -2.66 6.86 -2.54
CA ILE A 165 -3.08 6.68 -1.15
C ILE A 165 -4.56 6.97 -0.92
N GLY A 166 -5.25 7.61 -1.86
CA GLY A 166 -6.63 8.04 -1.75
C GLY A 166 -7.65 6.94 -2.06
N LYS A 167 -8.92 7.28 -1.88
CA LYS A 167 -10.06 6.51 -2.37
C LYS A 167 -9.99 6.41 -3.90
N VAL A 168 -10.48 5.32 -4.46
CA VAL A 168 -10.73 5.25 -5.90
C VAL A 168 -11.93 6.15 -6.19
N GLN A 169 -11.85 7.01 -7.20
CA GLN A 169 -12.94 7.89 -7.58
C GLN A 169 -14.18 7.06 -7.94
N GLY A 170 -15.32 7.42 -7.37
CA GLY A 170 -16.59 6.70 -7.57
C GLY A 170 -16.76 5.43 -6.71
N SER A 171 -15.78 5.07 -5.88
CA SER A 171 -15.92 3.91 -4.97
C SER A 171 -17.00 4.17 -3.93
N ARG A 172 -17.90 3.21 -3.78
CA ARG A 172 -18.81 3.08 -2.64
C ARG A 172 -18.33 1.92 -1.79
N TYR A 173 -17.84 2.22 -0.58
CA TYR A 173 -17.53 1.17 0.37
C TYR A 173 -18.80 0.79 1.12
N LEU A 174 -19.18 -0.48 1.02
CA LEU A 174 -20.32 -1.06 1.75
C LEU A 174 -19.90 -1.64 3.10
N TRP A 175 -18.60 -1.96 3.22
CA TRP A 175 -18.01 -2.58 4.41
C TRP A 175 -16.75 -1.84 4.83
N ALA A 176 -16.53 -1.77 6.14
CA ALA A 176 -15.33 -1.21 6.71
C ALA A 176 -14.76 -2.11 7.80
N ILE A 177 -13.47 -2.39 7.71
CA ILE A 177 -12.72 -3.07 8.78
C ILE A 177 -12.30 -2.01 9.78
N ARG A 178 -12.63 -2.22 11.05
CA ARG A 178 -12.29 -1.33 12.17
C ARG A 178 -11.51 -2.07 13.23
N PRO A 179 -10.54 -1.42 13.89
CA PRO A 179 -9.94 -1.98 15.10
C PRO A 179 -10.98 -2.07 16.22
N THR A 180 -10.75 -3.00 17.12
CA THR A 180 -11.51 -3.09 18.39
C THR A 180 -10.79 -2.30 19.48
N SER A 181 -11.48 -2.02 20.60
CA SER A 181 -10.90 -1.33 21.77
C SER A 181 -9.70 -2.07 22.40
N ASN A 182 -9.51 -3.34 22.09
CA ASN A 182 -8.36 -4.13 22.54
C ASN A 182 -7.11 -3.95 21.65
N ASN A 183 -7.20 -3.16 20.57
CA ASN A 183 -6.05 -2.85 19.73
C ASN A 183 -5.22 -1.75 20.39
N ASP A 184 -3.92 -1.99 20.57
CA ASP A 184 -2.99 -1.03 21.20
C ASP A 184 -2.92 0.34 20.49
N GLN A 185 -3.38 0.39 19.24
CA GLN A 185 -3.42 1.62 18.44
C GLN A 185 -4.86 2.14 18.26
N TYR A 186 -5.83 1.61 19.02
CA TYR A 186 -7.26 1.93 18.87
C TYR A 186 -7.51 3.44 18.82
N ASP A 187 -6.92 4.20 19.73
CA ASP A 187 -7.13 5.65 19.83
C ASP A 187 -6.67 6.38 18.56
N GLN A 188 -5.65 5.87 17.87
CA GLN A 188 -5.18 6.45 16.60
C GLN A 188 -6.17 6.22 15.46
N TYR A 189 -6.92 5.12 15.50
CA TYR A 189 -7.93 4.77 14.48
C TYR A 189 -9.32 5.31 14.82
N ALA A 190 -9.62 5.51 16.10
CA ALA A 190 -10.94 5.91 16.57
C ALA A 190 -11.20 7.42 16.53
N ILE A 191 -10.16 8.24 16.33
CA ILE A 191 -10.27 9.70 16.26
C ILE A 191 -11.21 10.08 15.11
N GLY A 192 -12.29 10.79 15.41
CA GLY A 192 -13.26 11.32 14.44
C GLY A 192 -14.44 10.42 14.10
N TRP A 193 -14.62 9.27 14.79
CA TRP A 193 -15.79 8.39 14.59
C TRP A 193 -16.91 8.59 15.60
N TYR A 194 -16.70 9.44 16.60
CA TYR A 194 -17.62 9.67 17.72
C TYR A 194 -18.16 11.11 17.81
N GLU A 195 -17.99 11.89 16.75
CA GLU A 195 -18.62 13.20 16.60
C GLU A 195 -19.87 13.14 15.73
#